data_b02ddc08875ea5c05353d9e6b5110d04
#
_entry.id   b02ddc08875ea5c05353d9e6b5110d04
#
_cell.length_a   1.000
_cell.length_b   1.000
_cell.length_c   1.000
_cell.angle_alpha   90.00
_cell.angle_beta   90.00
_cell.angle_gamma   90.00
#
_symmetry.space_group_name_H-M   'P 1'
#
loop_
_entity.id
_entity.type
_entity.pdbx_description
1 polymer ?
#
loop_
_entity_poly.entity_id
_entity_poly.type
_entity_poly.pdbx_seq_one_letter_code
_entity_poly.pdbx_strand_id
1 'polypeptide(L)'
;MPLFSNIMREANFLTKQQYLLALFSIVFLLSVFAIWSGISETRFQLSTIERLQEKDSIDRESVLAKQKDYGSAAYYSFHLTYSAPSAIAFAAMGQRDIYPWKHRIRMLAIEGQIYETDADNPELSFLGRFDFAFLISVLLPLFVILLLHDLRSAEREAGRYDLLITTARKRQRLWLSRAIVLCSALAIVLLIPFIVGALITQAPIASVGLVMLVVIAHLLFWMLLTFGFTTSKISAKQSSAKIASMLLAIWLVVTVLIPVSSDFVIDKMVESPNGGEIVLTQREAVNDAWDLPFNATWNEFLSTHPQWEDKTEIGDSFEWKWYYAFQQVGDQKAEELSKAYRTATLAKNTLAERFALMSPPMLTQRLMSSIAETDTNAAIRYELKIREYHKALRQFYYPLMFNETEFTLETLSGLPKFPNKKI
;
A
#
# COMPACT_ATOMS: atom_id res chain seq x y z
N MET A 1 -27.05 38.23 14.50
CA MET A 1 -26.29 37.41 15.42
C MET A 1 -24.96 37.05 14.77
N PRO A 2 -23.85 37.03 15.50
CA PRO A 2 -22.57 36.53 14.97
C PRO A 2 -22.68 35.04 14.60
N LEU A 3 -21.86 34.56 13.69
CA LEU A 3 -21.87 33.15 13.22
C LEU A 3 -21.76 32.18 14.39
N PHE A 4 -20.95 32.49 15.38
CA PHE A 4 -20.72 31.70 16.58
C PHE A 4 -22.00 31.42 17.40
N SER A 5 -22.87 32.42 17.60
CA SER A 5 -24.14 32.19 18.33
C SER A 5 -25.11 31.25 17.57
N ASN A 6 -25.06 31.27 16.23
CA ASN A 6 -25.83 30.35 15.42
C ASN A 6 -25.27 28.91 15.53
N ILE A 7 -23.93 28.76 15.53
CA ILE A 7 -23.28 27.44 15.72
C ILE A 7 -23.66 26.83 17.07
N MET A 8 -23.57 27.60 18.15
CA MET A 8 -23.93 27.11 19.49
C MET A 8 -25.40 26.70 19.58
N ARG A 9 -26.31 27.46 18.98
CA ARG A 9 -27.74 27.13 18.94
C ARG A 9 -27.99 25.85 18.13
N GLU A 10 -27.39 25.74 16.97
CA GLU A 10 -27.53 24.50 16.14
C GLU A 10 -26.90 23.29 16.83
N ALA A 11 -25.76 23.43 17.51
CA ALA A 11 -25.18 22.35 18.29
C ALA A 11 -26.14 21.86 19.38
N ASN A 12 -26.73 22.74 20.17
CA ASN A 12 -27.72 22.39 21.19
C ASN A 12 -29.01 21.78 20.62
N PHE A 13 -29.39 22.14 19.41
CA PHE A 13 -30.54 21.54 18.73
C PHE A 13 -30.23 20.12 18.25
N LEU A 14 -29.05 19.92 17.64
CA LEU A 14 -28.64 18.65 17.04
C LEU A 14 -28.36 17.57 18.11
N THR A 15 -27.84 17.95 19.31
CA THR A 15 -27.63 16.98 20.41
C THR A 15 -28.92 16.35 20.95
N LYS A 16 -30.07 16.94 20.64
CA LYS A 16 -31.38 16.39 21.04
C LYS A 16 -31.98 15.41 20.02
N GLN A 17 -31.34 15.25 18.87
CA GLN A 17 -31.85 14.38 17.79
C GLN A 17 -31.28 12.95 17.92
N GLN A 18 -32.10 12.01 18.37
CA GLN A 18 -31.67 10.63 18.64
C GLN A 18 -31.07 9.93 17.42
N TYR A 19 -31.58 10.17 16.21
CA TYR A 19 -31.05 9.54 14.99
C TYR A 19 -29.61 9.97 14.68
N LEU A 20 -29.24 11.25 15.00
CA LEU A 20 -27.86 11.72 14.84
C LEU A 20 -26.91 11.05 15.84
N LEU A 21 -27.37 10.86 17.08
CA LEU A 21 -26.59 10.13 18.08
C LEU A 21 -26.33 8.69 17.62
N ALA A 22 -27.35 7.99 17.11
CA ALA A 22 -27.21 6.65 16.57
C ALA A 22 -26.23 6.63 15.37
N LEU A 23 -26.35 7.56 14.42
CA LEU A 23 -25.45 7.67 13.27
C LEU A 23 -24.00 7.90 13.69
N PHE A 24 -23.76 8.88 14.55
CA PHE A 24 -22.38 9.18 15.03
C PHE A 24 -21.80 8.03 15.85
N SER A 25 -22.63 7.29 16.60
CA SER A 25 -22.21 6.09 17.31
C SER A 25 -21.77 5.00 16.33
N ILE A 26 -22.52 4.77 15.25
CA ILE A 26 -22.14 3.80 14.20
C ILE A 26 -20.82 4.23 13.54
N VAL A 27 -20.67 5.50 13.16
CA VAL A 27 -19.45 5.99 12.54
C VAL A 27 -18.25 5.88 13.50
N PHE A 28 -18.46 6.17 14.78
CA PHE A 28 -17.42 6.00 15.80
C PHE A 28 -16.98 4.53 15.91
N LEU A 29 -17.92 3.61 15.99
CA LEU A 29 -17.62 2.17 16.05
C LEU A 29 -16.91 1.68 14.79
N LEU A 30 -17.30 2.15 13.59
CA LEU A 30 -16.59 1.86 12.35
C LEU A 30 -15.16 2.41 12.36
N SER A 31 -14.96 3.63 12.88
CA SER A 31 -13.63 4.21 13.01
C SER A 31 -12.76 3.44 14.00
N VAL A 32 -13.31 3.07 15.16
CA VAL A 32 -12.62 2.22 16.15
C VAL A 32 -12.25 0.87 15.54
N PHE A 33 -13.17 0.24 14.82
CA PHE A 33 -12.93 -1.04 14.16
C PHE A 33 -11.82 -0.94 13.09
N ALA A 34 -11.87 0.09 12.23
CA ALA A 34 -10.87 0.32 11.21
C ALA A 34 -9.45 0.50 11.80
N ILE A 35 -9.35 1.30 12.87
CA ILE A 35 -8.08 1.54 13.58
C ILE A 35 -7.60 0.26 14.29
N TRP A 36 -8.49 -0.44 14.97
CA TRP A 36 -8.16 -1.70 15.63
C TRP A 36 -7.68 -2.76 14.63
N SER A 37 -8.37 -2.91 13.50
CA SER A 37 -8.00 -3.83 12.42
C SER A 37 -6.59 -3.52 11.89
N GLY A 38 -6.30 -2.25 11.58
CA GLY A 38 -4.99 -1.82 11.11
C GLY A 38 -3.88 -2.04 12.14
N ILE A 39 -4.11 -1.71 13.42
CA ILE A 39 -3.14 -1.94 14.50
C ILE A 39 -2.89 -3.43 14.71
N SER A 40 -3.94 -4.24 14.68
CA SER A 40 -3.84 -5.69 14.84
C SER A 40 -2.95 -6.30 13.74
N GLU A 41 -3.17 -5.87 12.49
CA GLU A 41 -2.38 -6.35 11.37
C GLU A 41 -0.92 -5.89 11.42
N THR A 42 -0.66 -4.62 11.70
CA THR A 42 0.72 -4.13 11.82
C THR A 42 1.48 -4.84 12.93
N ARG A 43 0.84 -5.11 14.07
CA ARG A 43 1.42 -5.89 15.17
C ARG A 43 1.67 -7.35 14.76
N PHE A 44 0.73 -7.96 14.04
CA PHE A 44 0.91 -9.32 13.52
C PHE A 44 2.10 -9.39 12.58
N GLN A 45 2.27 -8.42 11.67
CA GLN A 45 3.42 -8.37 10.76
C GLN A 45 4.74 -8.21 11.53
N LEU A 46 4.80 -7.27 12.49
CA LEU A 46 6.00 -7.05 13.31
C LEU A 46 6.38 -8.29 14.12
N SER A 47 5.44 -8.89 14.84
CA SER A 47 5.69 -10.11 15.62
C SER A 47 6.08 -11.31 14.74
N THR A 48 5.56 -11.35 13.52
CA THR A 48 5.95 -12.38 12.53
C THR A 48 7.37 -12.14 12.04
N ILE A 49 7.78 -10.90 11.77
CA ILE A 49 9.16 -10.56 11.39
C ILE A 49 10.13 -10.98 12.51
N GLU A 50 9.87 -10.60 13.76
CA GLU A 50 10.71 -10.95 14.90
C GLU A 50 10.89 -12.47 15.05
N ARG A 51 9.77 -13.21 15.02
CA ARG A 51 9.80 -14.68 15.11
C ARG A 51 10.53 -15.33 13.93
N LEU A 52 10.37 -14.79 12.72
CA LEU A 52 11.04 -15.31 11.53
C LEU A 52 12.54 -15.01 11.55
N GLN A 53 12.95 -13.84 12.04
CA GLN A 53 14.37 -13.48 12.19
C GLN A 53 15.09 -14.42 13.16
N GLU A 54 14.48 -14.72 14.32
CA GLU A 54 15.03 -15.65 15.28
C GLU A 54 15.19 -17.06 14.67
N LYS A 55 14.12 -17.57 14.04
CA LYS A 55 14.14 -18.88 13.40
C LYS A 55 15.11 -18.97 12.22
N ASP A 56 15.18 -17.93 11.40
CA ASP A 56 16.08 -17.88 10.24
C ASP A 56 17.55 -17.89 10.68
N SER A 57 17.91 -17.24 11.80
CA SER A 57 19.28 -17.28 12.34
C SER A 57 19.65 -18.69 12.83
N ILE A 58 18.78 -19.32 13.62
CA ILE A 58 18.99 -20.68 14.13
C ILE A 58 19.08 -21.70 13.00
N ASP A 59 18.15 -21.66 12.04
CA ASP A 59 18.10 -22.54 10.88
C ASP A 59 19.37 -22.41 10.05
N ARG A 60 19.79 -21.18 9.75
CA ARG A 60 21.01 -20.90 8.99
C ARG A 60 22.26 -21.40 9.67
N GLU A 61 22.43 -21.17 10.97
CA GLU A 61 23.57 -21.70 11.74
C GLU A 61 23.60 -23.22 11.70
N SER A 62 22.45 -23.88 11.87
CA SER A 62 22.36 -25.34 11.84
C SER A 62 22.61 -25.93 10.44
N VAL A 63 22.24 -25.21 9.39
CA VAL A 63 22.48 -25.61 8.01
C VAL A 63 23.95 -25.41 7.65
N LEU A 64 24.54 -24.27 7.97
CA LEU A 64 25.93 -23.94 7.65
C LEU A 64 26.92 -24.86 8.38
N ALA A 65 26.63 -25.25 9.60
CA ALA A 65 27.48 -26.21 10.36
C ALA A 65 27.63 -27.59 9.70
N LYS A 66 26.73 -27.96 8.78
CA LYS A 66 26.74 -29.25 8.07
C LYS A 66 27.45 -29.18 6.72
N GLN A 67 27.76 -28.00 6.22
CA GLN A 67 28.36 -27.81 4.91
C GLN A 67 29.87 -28.02 4.93
N LYS A 68 30.41 -28.37 3.77
CA LYS A 68 31.85 -28.64 3.60
C LYS A 68 32.50 -27.77 2.54
N ASP A 69 31.71 -27.00 1.83
CA ASP A 69 32.14 -26.07 0.77
C ASP A 69 31.22 -24.85 0.72
N TYR A 70 31.68 -23.76 0.09
CA TYR A 70 30.90 -22.51 -0.01
C TYR A 70 29.73 -22.62 -0.97
N GLY A 71 29.78 -23.48 -1.97
CA GLY A 71 28.69 -23.65 -2.93
C GLY A 71 27.49 -24.31 -2.28
N SER A 72 27.71 -25.42 -1.55
CA SER A 72 26.64 -26.07 -0.78
C SER A 72 26.13 -25.16 0.35
N ALA A 73 27.01 -24.41 1.02
CA ALA A 73 26.62 -23.43 2.04
C ALA A 73 25.66 -22.40 1.46
N ALA A 74 25.93 -21.85 0.29
CA ALA A 74 25.08 -20.87 -0.39
C ALA A 74 23.77 -21.50 -0.90
N TYR A 75 23.78 -22.77 -1.34
CA TYR A 75 22.61 -23.47 -1.86
C TYR A 75 21.57 -23.79 -0.79
N TYR A 76 22.00 -24.28 0.36
CA TYR A 76 21.11 -24.72 1.43
C TYR A 76 20.71 -23.58 2.37
N SER A 77 21.42 -22.45 2.34
CA SER A 77 21.09 -21.29 3.18
C SER A 77 19.98 -20.46 2.62
N PHE A 78 18.97 -20.25 3.44
CA PHE A 78 17.94 -19.27 3.19
C PHE A 78 18.25 -17.95 3.90
N HIS A 79 17.77 -16.89 3.30
CA HIS A 79 17.95 -15.53 3.83
C HIS A 79 16.59 -14.82 3.87
N LEU A 80 16.17 -14.45 5.06
CA LEU A 80 14.93 -13.70 5.27
C LEU A 80 15.12 -12.25 4.83
N THR A 81 14.21 -11.77 3.99
CA THR A 81 14.03 -10.36 3.67
C THR A 81 12.63 -9.92 4.07
N TYR A 82 12.45 -8.66 4.44
CA TYR A 82 11.16 -8.15 4.86
C TYR A 82 11.09 -6.62 4.75
N SER A 83 9.85 -6.13 4.63
CA SER A 83 9.52 -4.71 4.72
C SER A 83 8.71 -4.51 6.00
N ALA A 84 9.31 -3.95 7.06
CA ALA A 84 8.58 -3.63 8.27
C ALA A 84 7.54 -2.53 8.01
N PRO A 85 6.31 -2.63 8.57
CA PRO A 85 5.31 -1.57 8.46
C PRO A 85 5.77 -0.31 9.18
N SER A 86 5.47 0.86 8.64
CA SER A 86 5.68 2.12 9.34
C SER A 86 4.73 2.24 10.55
N ALA A 87 5.08 3.07 11.53
CA ALA A 87 4.26 3.26 12.72
C ALA A 87 2.85 3.82 12.43
N ILE A 88 2.63 4.42 11.23
CA ILE A 88 1.33 4.92 10.80
C ILE A 88 0.64 4.02 9.75
N ALA A 89 1.23 2.87 9.40
CA ALA A 89 0.68 1.94 8.43
C ALA A 89 -0.72 1.42 8.81
N PHE A 90 -1.06 1.42 10.10
CA PHE A 90 -2.39 1.04 10.59
C PHE A 90 -3.53 1.90 10.00
N ALA A 91 -3.23 3.13 9.58
CA ALA A 91 -4.22 4.04 8.99
C ALA A 91 -4.50 3.75 7.52
N ALA A 92 -3.55 3.17 6.80
CA ALA A 92 -3.68 2.83 5.39
C ALA A 92 -2.78 1.64 5.08
N MET A 93 -3.35 0.45 4.95
CA MET A 93 -2.60 -0.76 4.62
C MET A 93 -2.17 -0.81 3.14
N GLY A 94 -2.96 -0.18 2.26
CA GLY A 94 -2.60 0.06 0.86
C GLY A 94 -2.15 -1.20 0.13
N GLN A 95 -1.01 -1.14 -0.55
CA GLN A 95 -0.46 -2.26 -1.34
C GLN A 95 0.06 -3.43 -0.48
N ARG A 96 0.23 -3.24 0.83
CA ARG A 96 0.68 -4.33 1.73
C ARG A 96 -0.35 -5.47 1.88
N ASP A 97 -1.59 -5.24 1.46
CA ASP A 97 -2.61 -6.29 1.40
C ASP A 97 -2.46 -7.20 0.17
N ILE A 98 -1.76 -6.73 -0.87
CA ILE A 98 -1.63 -7.43 -2.16
C ILE A 98 -0.19 -7.88 -2.39
N TYR A 99 0.79 -7.00 -2.17
CA TYR A 99 2.20 -7.30 -2.38
C TYR A 99 2.80 -8.00 -1.16
N PRO A 100 3.64 -9.03 -1.38
CA PRO A 100 4.32 -9.71 -0.29
C PRO A 100 5.29 -8.75 0.41
N TRP A 101 5.20 -8.71 1.73
CA TRP A 101 6.06 -7.88 2.59
C TRP A 101 7.22 -8.66 3.21
N LYS A 102 7.36 -9.95 2.89
CA LYS A 102 8.42 -10.85 3.32
C LYS A 102 8.75 -11.83 2.20
N HIS A 103 10.04 -12.13 2.03
CA HIS A 103 10.52 -13.21 1.16
C HIS A 103 11.60 -13.99 1.88
N ARG A 104 11.71 -15.25 1.56
CA ARG A 104 12.82 -16.10 1.98
C ARG A 104 13.58 -16.52 0.73
N ILE A 105 14.72 -15.88 0.49
CA ILE A 105 15.49 -16.04 -0.73
C ILE A 105 16.71 -16.92 -0.52
N ARG A 106 17.21 -17.49 -1.59
CA ARG A 106 18.49 -18.20 -1.68
C ARG A 106 19.38 -17.52 -2.69
N MET A 107 20.68 -17.90 -2.71
CA MET A 107 21.63 -17.39 -3.70
C MET A 107 21.43 -18.05 -5.09
N LEU A 108 20.21 -18.35 -5.47
CA LEU A 108 19.80 -18.81 -6.80
C LEU A 108 19.37 -17.61 -7.67
N ALA A 109 18.89 -17.86 -8.86
CA ALA A 109 18.28 -16.83 -9.69
C ALA A 109 17.16 -16.09 -8.93
N ILE A 110 17.21 -14.74 -8.89
CA ILE A 110 16.42 -13.95 -7.94
C ILE A 110 15.06 -13.52 -8.50
N GLU A 111 14.95 -13.28 -9.81
CA GLU A 111 13.73 -12.71 -10.36
C GLU A 111 12.53 -13.66 -10.17
N GLY A 112 12.72 -14.96 -10.34
CA GLY A 112 11.69 -15.94 -10.03
C GLY A 112 11.28 -15.95 -8.57
N GLN A 113 12.23 -15.77 -7.65
CA GLN A 113 11.94 -15.76 -6.21
C GLN A 113 11.16 -14.51 -5.77
N ILE A 114 11.22 -13.41 -6.53
CA ILE A 114 10.46 -12.17 -6.26
C ILE A 114 9.04 -12.30 -6.80
N TYR A 115 8.88 -12.80 -8.03
CA TYR A 115 7.57 -12.81 -8.71
C TYR A 115 6.77 -14.09 -8.51
N GLU A 116 7.38 -15.15 -7.99
CA GLU A 116 6.69 -16.38 -7.60
C GLU A 116 6.16 -16.24 -6.17
N THR A 117 4.92 -15.76 -6.05
CA THR A 117 4.28 -15.49 -4.76
C THR A 117 3.08 -16.39 -4.54
N ASP A 118 2.78 -16.68 -3.27
CA ASP A 118 1.53 -17.31 -2.89
C ASP A 118 0.35 -16.41 -3.26
N ALA A 119 -0.66 -16.97 -3.93
CA ALA A 119 -1.88 -16.25 -4.24
C ALA A 119 -2.81 -16.23 -3.03
N ASP A 120 -3.24 -15.05 -2.61
CA ASP A 120 -4.33 -14.91 -1.64
C ASP A 120 -5.68 -15.30 -2.27
N ASN A 121 -6.63 -15.72 -1.42
CA ASN A 121 -7.98 -16.02 -1.89
C ASN A 121 -8.69 -14.72 -2.32
N PRO A 122 -8.97 -14.52 -3.64
CA PRO A 122 -9.55 -13.28 -4.14
C PRO A 122 -10.97 -13.02 -3.62
N GLU A 123 -11.72 -14.07 -3.24
CA GLU A 123 -13.06 -13.92 -2.69
C GLU A 123 -13.03 -13.29 -1.29
N LEU A 124 -12.05 -13.64 -0.46
CA LEU A 124 -11.86 -13.05 0.86
C LEU A 124 -11.25 -11.65 0.79
N SER A 125 -10.52 -11.35 -0.27
CA SER A 125 -9.84 -10.06 -0.49
C SER A 125 -10.67 -9.09 -1.34
N PHE A 126 -11.93 -9.41 -1.68
CA PHE A 126 -12.77 -8.64 -2.61
C PHE A 126 -12.89 -7.14 -2.27
N LEU A 127 -12.98 -6.79 -1.00
CA LEU A 127 -13.05 -5.40 -0.53
C LEU A 127 -11.70 -4.85 -0.06
N GLY A 128 -10.63 -5.66 -0.13
CA GLY A 128 -9.41 -5.35 0.60
C GLY A 128 -9.64 -5.35 2.12
N ARG A 129 -8.69 -4.86 2.90
CA ARG A 129 -8.89 -4.69 4.34
C ARG A 129 -9.71 -3.42 4.61
N PHE A 130 -10.68 -3.56 5.52
CA PHE A 130 -11.40 -2.41 6.04
C PHE A 130 -10.48 -1.62 6.97
N ASP A 131 -9.77 -0.65 6.40
CA ASP A 131 -8.86 0.24 7.10
C ASP A 131 -9.42 1.67 7.22
N PHE A 132 -8.68 2.53 7.90
CA PHE A 132 -9.12 3.92 8.08
C PHE A 132 -9.09 4.71 6.77
N ALA A 133 -8.18 4.39 5.84
CA ALA A 133 -8.13 5.04 4.53
C ALA A 133 -9.38 4.73 3.69
N PHE A 134 -9.86 3.49 3.71
CA PHE A 134 -11.13 3.10 3.08
C PHE A 134 -12.32 3.84 3.72
N LEU A 135 -12.38 3.87 5.06
CA LEU A 135 -13.44 4.58 5.78
C LEU A 135 -13.50 6.07 5.37
N ILE A 136 -12.34 6.72 5.25
CA ILE A 136 -12.26 8.13 4.86
C ILE A 136 -12.53 8.34 3.38
N SER A 137 -11.88 7.59 2.50
CA SER A 137 -11.98 7.82 1.06
C SER A 137 -13.36 7.47 0.47
N VAL A 138 -13.98 6.38 0.94
CA VAL A 138 -15.20 5.81 0.35
C VAL A 138 -16.45 6.11 1.19
N LEU A 139 -16.41 5.90 2.52
CA LEU A 139 -17.60 5.99 3.36
C LEU A 139 -17.86 7.39 3.92
N LEU A 140 -16.84 8.18 4.23
CA LEU A 140 -17.02 9.54 4.74
C LEU A 140 -17.89 10.39 3.80
N PRO A 141 -17.71 10.36 2.46
CA PRO A 141 -18.61 11.07 1.55
C PRO A 141 -20.10 10.71 1.73
N LEU A 142 -20.38 9.41 1.91
CA LEU A 142 -21.76 8.94 2.14
C LEU A 142 -22.33 9.50 3.44
N PHE A 143 -21.53 9.54 4.52
CA PHE A 143 -21.97 10.15 5.77
C PHE A 143 -22.21 11.65 5.62
N VAL A 144 -21.39 12.38 4.88
CA VAL A 144 -21.59 13.80 4.59
C VAL A 144 -22.86 14.00 3.77
N ILE A 145 -23.10 13.18 2.75
CA ILE A 145 -24.33 13.23 1.96
C ILE A 145 -25.54 12.96 2.85
N LEU A 146 -25.48 11.91 3.67
CA LEU A 146 -26.58 11.55 4.59
C LEU A 146 -26.90 12.68 5.59
N LEU A 147 -25.88 13.38 6.07
CA LEU A 147 -26.05 14.48 7.02
C LEU A 147 -26.55 15.80 6.39
N LEU A 148 -26.23 16.03 5.09
CA LEU A 148 -26.43 17.34 4.48
C LEU A 148 -27.42 17.37 3.30
N HIS A 149 -27.89 16.22 2.79
CA HIS A 149 -28.75 16.17 1.60
C HIS A 149 -30.08 16.90 1.78
N ASP A 150 -30.60 16.91 2.98
CA ASP A 150 -31.94 17.43 3.31
C ASP A 150 -31.94 18.77 4.05
N LEU A 151 -30.78 19.44 4.18
CA LEU A 151 -30.60 20.70 4.90
C LEU A 151 -31.74 21.73 4.69
N ARG A 152 -32.24 21.87 3.48
CA ARG A 152 -33.30 22.82 3.11
C ARG A 152 -34.64 22.11 2.81
N SER A 153 -34.57 20.97 2.17
CA SER A 153 -35.73 20.23 1.71
C SER A 153 -36.56 19.69 2.87
N ALA A 154 -35.93 19.16 3.93
CA ALA A 154 -36.64 18.72 5.11
C ALA A 154 -37.43 19.83 5.81
N GLU A 155 -36.86 21.03 5.93
CA GLU A 155 -37.57 22.17 6.53
C GLU A 155 -38.73 22.67 5.64
N ARG A 156 -38.59 22.56 4.32
CA ARG A 156 -39.64 22.89 3.37
C ARG A 156 -40.76 21.85 3.39
N GLU A 157 -40.42 20.58 3.40
CA GLU A 157 -41.37 19.46 3.50
C GLU A 157 -42.13 19.50 4.82
N ALA A 158 -41.50 19.97 5.89
CA ALA A 158 -42.13 20.18 7.19
C ALA A 158 -42.87 21.53 7.31
N GLY A 159 -42.93 22.37 6.27
CA GLY A 159 -43.61 23.69 6.30
C GLY A 159 -42.95 24.76 7.15
N ARG A 160 -41.75 24.53 7.66
CA ARG A 160 -41.01 25.46 8.55
C ARG A 160 -40.03 26.37 7.82
N TYR A 161 -39.84 26.17 6.52
CA TYR A 161 -38.83 26.90 5.73
C TYR A 161 -39.01 28.38 5.75
N ASP A 162 -40.25 28.89 5.51
CA ASP A 162 -40.52 30.33 5.44
C ASP A 162 -40.35 31.02 6.82
N LEU A 163 -40.72 30.34 7.90
CA LEU A 163 -40.49 30.81 9.27
C LEU A 163 -39.00 30.95 9.57
N LEU A 164 -38.20 29.97 9.20
CA LEU A 164 -36.75 29.99 9.40
C LEU A 164 -36.07 31.10 8.59
N ILE A 165 -36.54 31.34 7.38
CA ILE A 165 -35.98 32.41 6.52
C ILE A 165 -36.33 33.79 6.99
N THR A 166 -37.57 34.03 7.44
CA THR A 166 -38.02 35.32 7.95
C THR A 166 -37.31 35.70 9.25
N THR A 167 -37.00 34.73 10.10
CA THR A 167 -36.27 34.92 11.36
C THR A 167 -34.75 35.01 11.17
N ALA A 168 -34.20 34.47 10.07
CA ALA A 168 -32.77 34.47 9.80
C ALA A 168 -32.33 35.76 9.08
N ARG A 169 -31.49 36.57 9.73
CA ARG A 169 -30.94 37.80 9.14
C ARG A 169 -30.15 37.59 7.83
N LYS A 170 -29.52 36.39 7.64
CA LYS A 170 -28.84 35.95 6.42
C LYS A 170 -29.10 34.46 6.21
N ARG A 171 -29.87 34.11 5.22
CA ARG A 171 -30.29 32.74 4.84
C ARG A 171 -29.14 31.71 4.79
N GLN A 172 -28.07 32.06 4.08
CA GLN A 172 -26.94 31.17 3.88
C GLN A 172 -26.18 30.85 5.18
N ARG A 173 -26.11 31.80 6.12
CA ARG A 173 -25.42 31.58 7.40
C ARG A 173 -26.08 30.55 8.28
N LEU A 174 -27.39 30.41 8.21
CA LEU A 174 -28.12 29.36 8.97
C LEU A 174 -27.72 27.95 8.50
N TRP A 175 -27.82 27.74 7.19
CA TRP A 175 -27.49 26.42 6.60
C TRP A 175 -26.00 26.09 6.72
N LEU A 176 -25.14 27.08 6.54
CA LEU A 176 -23.70 26.91 6.73
C LEU A 176 -23.35 26.57 8.18
N SER A 177 -23.99 27.23 9.17
CA SER A 177 -23.78 26.91 10.60
C SER A 177 -24.15 25.45 10.89
N ARG A 178 -25.27 24.97 10.34
CA ARG A 178 -25.73 23.58 10.50
C ARG A 178 -24.74 22.59 9.84
N ALA A 179 -24.30 22.87 8.61
CA ALA A 179 -23.29 22.05 7.93
C ALA A 179 -21.97 21.99 8.70
N ILE A 180 -21.48 23.13 9.22
CA ILE A 180 -20.26 23.17 10.03
C ILE A 180 -20.40 22.32 11.29
N VAL A 181 -21.49 22.45 12.02
CA VAL A 181 -21.70 21.66 13.26
C VAL A 181 -21.71 20.18 12.98
N LEU A 182 -22.49 19.73 11.98
CA LEU A 182 -22.59 18.30 11.62
C LEU A 182 -21.25 17.74 11.15
N CYS A 183 -20.55 18.45 10.25
CA CYS A 183 -19.25 18.00 9.74
C CYS A 183 -18.14 18.08 10.80
N SER A 184 -18.19 19.06 11.72
CA SER A 184 -17.24 19.09 12.83
C SER A 184 -17.46 17.95 13.82
N ALA A 185 -18.70 17.60 14.10
CA ALA A 185 -19.02 16.42 14.91
C ALA A 185 -18.54 15.13 14.23
N LEU A 186 -18.75 14.99 12.91
CA LEU A 186 -18.25 13.87 12.12
C LEU A 186 -16.71 13.80 12.16
N ALA A 187 -16.02 14.93 12.00
CA ALA A 187 -14.55 14.98 12.11
C ALA A 187 -14.06 14.51 13.48
N ILE A 188 -14.68 14.97 14.56
CA ILE A 188 -14.32 14.58 15.93
C ILE A 188 -14.48 13.08 16.12
N VAL A 189 -15.61 12.52 15.69
CA VAL A 189 -15.93 11.10 15.82
C VAL A 189 -14.95 10.22 15.05
N LEU A 190 -14.47 10.66 13.89
CA LEU A 190 -13.50 9.94 13.07
C LEU A 190 -12.06 10.09 13.58
N LEU A 191 -11.69 11.31 14.01
CA LEU A 191 -10.31 11.61 14.36
C LEU A 191 -9.91 11.18 15.78
N ILE A 192 -10.85 11.08 16.71
CA ILE A 192 -10.53 10.60 18.08
C ILE A 192 -9.93 9.19 18.05
N PRO A 193 -10.56 8.16 17.43
CA PRO A 193 -9.96 6.84 17.35
C PRO A 193 -8.62 6.82 16.61
N PHE A 194 -8.48 7.62 15.54
CA PHE A 194 -7.23 7.74 14.81
C PHE A 194 -6.09 8.29 15.69
N ILE A 195 -6.34 9.37 16.46
CA ILE A 195 -5.35 9.95 17.37
C ILE A 195 -4.95 8.93 18.45
N VAL A 196 -5.93 8.22 19.01
CA VAL A 196 -5.65 7.15 19.98
C VAL A 196 -4.79 6.06 19.35
N GLY A 197 -5.11 5.63 18.13
CA GLY A 197 -4.29 4.68 17.38
C GLY A 197 -2.85 5.17 17.16
N ALA A 198 -2.68 6.42 16.76
CA ALA A 198 -1.38 7.05 16.55
C ALA A 198 -0.54 7.12 17.85
N LEU A 199 -1.17 7.36 19.00
CA LEU A 199 -0.52 7.33 20.30
C LEU A 199 -0.07 5.90 20.69
N ILE A 200 -0.92 4.90 20.45
CA ILE A 200 -0.61 3.49 20.72
C ILE A 200 0.57 3.00 19.88
N THR A 201 0.66 3.42 18.62
CA THR A 201 1.72 3.01 17.69
C THR A 201 2.94 3.91 17.73
N GLN A 202 2.92 4.97 18.54
CA GLN A 202 3.96 6.00 18.61
C GLN A 202 4.30 6.61 17.23
N ALA A 203 3.26 6.84 16.42
CA ALA A 203 3.41 7.39 15.08
C ALA A 203 4.04 8.80 15.10
N PRO A 204 4.92 9.13 14.14
CA PRO A 204 5.55 10.45 14.06
C PRO A 204 4.50 11.57 13.95
N ILE A 205 4.62 12.63 14.75
CA ILE A 205 3.66 13.75 14.80
C ILE A 205 3.46 14.37 13.42
N ALA A 206 4.52 14.47 12.62
CA ALA A 206 4.42 15.00 11.25
C ALA A 206 3.50 14.15 10.37
N SER A 207 3.64 12.82 10.39
CA SER A 207 2.80 11.90 9.63
C SER A 207 1.35 11.94 10.12
N VAL A 208 1.13 12.00 11.44
CA VAL A 208 -0.20 12.16 12.05
C VAL A 208 -0.85 13.45 11.57
N GLY A 209 -0.12 14.56 11.60
CA GLY A 209 -0.60 15.88 11.13
C GLY A 209 -0.96 15.86 9.65
N LEU A 210 -0.16 15.20 8.80
CA LEU A 210 -0.43 15.07 7.37
C LEU A 210 -1.70 14.22 7.11
N VAL A 211 -1.87 13.09 7.79
CA VAL A 211 -3.11 12.29 7.66
C VAL A 211 -4.32 13.10 8.11
N MET A 212 -4.25 13.79 9.24
CA MET A 212 -5.34 14.66 9.70
C MET A 212 -5.68 15.75 8.67
N LEU A 213 -4.66 16.36 8.06
CA LEU A 213 -4.85 17.36 7.00
C LEU A 213 -5.59 16.78 5.80
N VAL A 214 -5.20 15.57 5.35
CA VAL A 214 -5.86 14.86 4.24
C VAL A 214 -7.32 14.55 4.58
N VAL A 215 -7.60 14.04 5.79
CA VAL A 215 -8.96 13.75 6.26
C VAL A 215 -9.82 15.02 6.29
N ILE A 216 -9.29 16.12 6.85
CA ILE A 216 -10.02 17.38 6.94
C ILE A 216 -10.25 17.97 5.54
N ALA A 217 -9.26 17.93 4.65
CA ALA A 217 -9.39 18.41 3.29
C ALA A 217 -10.47 17.65 2.51
N HIS A 218 -10.49 16.32 2.63
CA HIS A 218 -11.49 15.46 2.01
C HIS A 218 -12.90 15.72 2.56
N LEU A 219 -13.04 15.84 3.88
CA LEU A 219 -14.29 16.21 4.53
C LEU A 219 -14.80 17.58 4.06
N LEU A 220 -13.92 18.58 3.99
CA LEU A 220 -14.28 19.93 3.52
C LEU A 220 -14.70 19.91 2.05
N PHE A 221 -14.03 19.16 1.21
CA PHE A 221 -14.42 19.01 -0.20
C PHE A 221 -15.86 18.49 -0.30
N TRP A 222 -16.19 17.38 0.36
CA TRP A 222 -17.53 16.79 0.31
C TRP A 222 -18.58 17.66 1.01
N MET A 223 -18.22 18.32 2.11
CA MET A 223 -19.08 19.31 2.75
C MET A 223 -19.43 20.46 1.79
N LEU A 224 -18.45 21.04 1.12
CA LEU A 224 -18.66 22.16 0.19
C LEU A 224 -19.46 21.74 -1.04
N LEU A 225 -19.17 20.55 -1.60
CA LEU A 225 -19.90 19.99 -2.74
C LEU A 225 -21.37 19.75 -2.37
N THR A 226 -21.62 19.02 -1.27
CA THR A 226 -22.99 18.71 -0.83
C THR A 226 -23.74 19.98 -0.41
N PHE A 227 -23.11 20.87 0.34
CA PHE A 227 -23.68 22.16 0.74
C PHE A 227 -24.01 23.03 -0.49
N GLY A 228 -23.07 23.16 -1.41
CA GLY A 228 -23.26 23.92 -2.65
C GLY A 228 -24.41 23.38 -3.48
N PHE A 229 -24.48 22.05 -3.62
CA PHE A 229 -25.57 21.38 -4.35
C PHE A 229 -26.93 21.59 -3.67
N THR A 230 -27.04 21.32 -2.37
CA THR A 230 -28.30 21.42 -1.61
C THR A 230 -28.81 22.86 -1.49
N THR A 231 -27.93 23.88 -1.55
CA THR A 231 -28.30 25.29 -1.50
C THR A 231 -28.47 25.94 -2.89
N SER A 232 -28.18 25.19 -3.96
CA SER A 232 -28.28 25.65 -5.37
C SER A 232 -29.72 25.92 -5.82
N LYS A 233 -29.86 26.56 -7.00
CA LYS A 233 -31.16 26.73 -7.68
C LYS A 233 -31.69 25.39 -8.21
N ILE A 234 -30.82 24.44 -8.54
CA ILE A 234 -31.17 23.11 -9.07
C ILE A 234 -31.98 22.32 -8.04
N SER A 235 -31.55 22.35 -6.78
CA SER A 235 -32.21 21.65 -5.68
C SER A 235 -33.40 22.40 -5.05
N ALA A 236 -33.60 23.68 -5.44
CA ALA A 236 -34.53 24.56 -4.74
C ALA A 236 -35.99 24.06 -4.70
N LYS A 237 -36.42 23.28 -5.69
CA LYS A 237 -37.78 22.72 -5.79
C LYS A 237 -37.83 21.18 -5.68
N GLN A 238 -36.66 20.53 -5.47
CA GLN A 238 -36.57 19.08 -5.41
C GLN A 238 -36.89 18.55 -4.02
N SER A 239 -37.41 17.31 -3.95
CA SER A 239 -37.60 16.59 -2.69
C SER A 239 -36.26 16.11 -2.14
N SER A 240 -36.23 15.84 -0.81
CA SER A 240 -35.05 15.29 -0.12
C SER A 240 -34.55 14.03 -0.80
N ALA A 241 -35.43 13.11 -1.19
CA ALA A 241 -35.09 11.86 -1.88
C ALA A 241 -34.40 12.10 -3.23
N LYS A 242 -34.88 13.06 -4.05
CA LYS A 242 -34.25 13.39 -5.32
C LYS A 242 -32.88 14.02 -5.15
N ILE A 243 -32.71 14.88 -4.16
CA ILE A 243 -31.41 15.49 -3.83
C ILE A 243 -30.43 14.41 -3.40
N ALA A 244 -30.83 13.47 -2.53
CA ALA A 244 -30.01 12.35 -2.11
C ALA A 244 -29.59 11.48 -3.31
N SER A 245 -30.54 11.11 -4.19
CA SER A 245 -30.23 10.32 -5.38
C SER A 245 -29.23 10.98 -6.32
N MET A 246 -29.33 12.31 -6.52
CA MET A 246 -28.39 13.05 -7.37
C MET A 246 -26.98 13.10 -6.74
N LEU A 247 -26.89 13.32 -5.42
CA LEU A 247 -25.62 13.32 -4.69
C LEU A 247 -24.97 11.93 -4.66
N LEU A 248 -25.78 10.87 -4.49
CA LEU A 248 -25.29 9.49 -4.59
C LEU A 248 -24.82 9.15 -6.00
N ALA A 249 -25.46 9.64 -7.05
CA ALA A 249 -24.99 9.49 -8.42
C ALA A 249 -23.64 10.19 -8.63
N ILE A 250 -23.44 11.40 -8.09
CA ILE A 250 -22.16 12.10 -8.14
C ILE A 250 -21.09 11.29 -7.37
N TRP A 251 -21.43 10.80 -6.18
CA TRP A 251 -20.53 9.95 -5.40
C TRP A 251 -20.13 8.69 -6.17
N LEU A 252 -21.08 8.00 -6.79
CA LEU A 252 -20.83 6.79 -7.60
C LEU A 252 -19.88 7.08 -8.77
N VAL A 253 -20.11 8.18 -9.49
CA VAL A 253 -19.23 8.59 -10.59
C VAL A 253 -17.81 8.85 -10.09
N VAL A 254 -17.68 9.65 -9.04
CA VAL A 254 -16.39 10.12 -8.56
C VAL A 254 -15.61 9.02 -7.82
N THR A 255 -16.31 8.15 -7.08
CA THR A 255 -15.69 7.14 -6.23
C THR A 255 -15.48 5.81 -6.95
N VAL A 256 -16.31 5.47 -7.92
CA VAL A 256 -16.28 4.17 -8.59
C VAL A 256 -15.96 4.30 -10.07
N LEU A 257 -16.77 5.06 -10.82
CA LEU A 257 -16.65 5.08 -12.30
C LEU A 257 -15.33 5.73 -12.77
N ILE A 258 -14.90 6.85 -12.16
CA ILE A 258 -13.64 7.48 -12.54
C ILE A 258 -12.45 6.57 -12.24
N PRO A 259 -12.27 6.00 -11.03
CA PRO A 259 -11.17 5.07 -10.76
C PRO A 259 -11.14 3.86 -11.71
N VAL A 260 -12.28 3.17 -11.92
CA VAL A 260 -12.36 2.00 -12.81
C VAL A 260 -12.04 2.37 -14.26
N SER A 261 -12.58 3.50 -14.74
CA SER A 261 -12.29 3.99 -16.11
C SER A 261 -10.82 4.39 -16.24
N SER A 262 -10.24 4.98 -15.21
CA SER A 262 -8.83 5.37 -15.18
C SER A 262 -7.92 4.15 -15.27
N ASP A 263 -8.21 3.10 -14.50
CA ASP A 263 -7.47 1.84 -14.51
C ASP A 263 -7.46 1.23 -15.91
N PHE A 264 -8.64 1.10 -16.52
CA PHE A 264 -8.77 0.60 -17.90
C PHE A 264 -7.97 1.44 -18.93
N VAL A 265 -8.00 2.77 -18.82
CA VAL A 265 -7.26 3.67 -19.72
C VAL A 265 -5.75 3.52 -19.50
N ILE A 266 -5.30 3.47 -18.25
CA ILE A 266 -3.89 3.32 -17.89
C ILE A 266 -3.34 2.01 -18.43
N ASP A 267 -4.08 0.91 -18.30
CA ASP A 267 -3.67 -0.40 -18.82
C ASP A 267 -3.54 -0.43 -20.34
N LYS A 268 -4.36 0.36 -21.04
CA LYS A 268 -4.24 0.51 -22.49
C LYS A 268 -3.11 1.43 -22.92
N MET A 269 -2.73 2.39 -22.09
CA MET A 269 -1.67 3.35 -22.40
C MET A 269 -0.26 2.83 -22.10
N VAL A 270 -0.13 1.91 -21.15
CA VAL A 270 1.16 1.39 -20.68
C VAL A 270 1.16 -0.12 -20.79
N GLU A 271 1.78 -0.62 -21.84
CA GLU A 271 2.07 -2.05 -21.96
C GLU A 271 3.10 -2.47 -20.91
N SER A 272 2.87 -3.63 -20.30
CA SER A 272 3.74 -4.19 -19.27
C SER A 272 3.85 -5.69 -19.48
N PRO A 273 5.08 -6.26 -19.49
CA PRO A 273 5.23 -7.70 -19.35
C PRO A 273 4.56 -8.14 -18.04
N ASN A 274 4.19 -9.40 -17.94
CA ASN A 274 3.65 -9.93 -16.69
C ASN A 274 4.73 -10.65 -15.88
N GLY A 275 4.51 -10.81 -14.56
CA GLY A 275 5.47 -11.49 -13.70
C GLY A 275 5.73 -12.96 -14.12
N GLY A 276 4.72 -13.62 -14.69
CA GLY A 276 4.85 -14.97 -15.21
C GLY A 276 5.83 -15.10 -16.37
N GLU A 277 5.87 -14.12 -17.29
CA GLU A 277 6.86 -14.08 -18.37
C GLU A 277 8.29 -13.96 -17.83
N ILE A 278 8.50 -13.13 -16.82
CA ILE A 278 9.81 -12.95 -16.18
C ILE A 278 10.27 -14.29 -15.58
N VAL A 279 9.38 -14.96 -14.82
CA VAL A 279 9.67 -16.25 -14.19
C VAL A 279 9.93 -17.33 -15.24
N LEU A 280 9.12 -17.39 -16.31
CA LEU A 280 9.27 -18.36 -17.38
C LEU A 280 10.61 -18.19 -18.10
N THR A 281 10.94 -16.98 -18.55
CA THR A 281 12.21 -16.66 -19.23
C THR A 281 13.41 -17.04 -18.36
N GLN A 282 13.36 -16.74 -17.07
CA GLN A 282 14.43 -17.14 -16.15
C GLN A 282 14.54 -18.64 -16.01
N ARG A 283 13.42 -19.36 -15.83
CA ARG A 283 13.39 -20.83 -15.68
C ARG A 283 13.84 -21.53 -16.93
N GLU A 284 13.45 -21.07 -18.10
CA GLU A 284 13.93 -21.61 -19.38
C GLU A 284 15.45 -21.50 -19.45
N ALA A 285 16.02 -20.32 -19.19
CA ALA A 285 17.46 -20.13 -19.20
C ALA A 285 18.21 -21.02 -18.20
N VAL A 286 17.65 -21.21 -17.01
CA VAL A 286 18.21 -22.09 -15.97
C VAL A 286 18.09 -23.57 -16.35
N ASN A 287 16.99 -23.99 -16.99
CA ASN A 287 16.79 -25.37 -17.42
C ASN A 287 17.65 -25.73 -18.63
N ASP A 288 17.71 -24.83 -19.63
CA ASP A 288 18.52 -25.04 -20.84
C ASP A 288 20.01 -25.22 -20.53
N ALA A 289 20.48 -24.56 -19.42
CA ALA A 289 21.88 -24.70 -18.99
C ALA A 289 22.29 -26.15 -18.69
N TRP A 290 21.33 -27.01 -18.30
CA TRP A 290 21.61 -28.44 -18.05
C TRP A 290 21.76 -29.27 -19.32
N ASP A 291 21.20 -28.83 -20.44
CA ASP A 291 21.27 -29.50 -21.75
C ASP A 291 22.43 -28.97 -22.61
N LEU A 292 23.04 -27.83 -22.20
CA LEU A 292 24.17 -27.22 -22.88
C LEU A 292 25.52 -27.71 -22.33
N PRO A 293 26.60 -27.70 -23.13
CA PRO A 293 27.96 -27.91 -22.62
C PRO A 293 28.29 -26.88 -21.52
N PHE A 294 28.94 -27.30 -20.44
CA PHE A 294 29.28 -26.44 -19.31
C PHE A 294 30.00 -25.15 -19.73
N ASN A 295 30.94 -25.27 -20.69
CA ASN A 295 31.68 -24.14 -21.22
C ASN A 295 30.80 -23.09 -21.93
N ALA A 296 29.70 -23.50 -22.57
CA ALA A 296 28.82 -22.56 -23.27
C ALA A 296 28.17 -21.57 -22.27
N THR A 297 27.60 -22.10 -21.20
CA THR A 297 26.98 -21.29 -20.14
C THR A 297 28.01 -20.48 -19.36
N TRP A 298 29.21 -21.06 -19.14
CA TRP A 298 30.29 -20.35 -18.48
C TRP A 298 30.78 -19.15 -19.29
N ASN A 299 30.95 -19.30 -20.61
CA ASN A 299 31.33 -18.21 -21.49
C ASN A 299 30.27 -17.10 -21.54
N GLU A 300 28.99 -17.46 -21.49
CA GLU A 300 27.90 -16.49 -21.39
C GLU A 300 27.98 -15.72 -20.08
N PHE A 301 28.25 -16.39 -18.96
CA PHE A 301 28.50 -15.72 -17.67
C PHE A 301 29.71 -14.80 -17.75
N LEU A 302 30.83 -15.21 -18.31
CA LEU A 302 32.05 -14.43 -18.44
C LEU A 302 31.85 -13.17 -19.29
N SER A 303 30.97 -13.22 -20.30
CA SER A 303 30.69 -12.02 -21.13
C SER A 303 30.25 -10.81 -20.32
N THR A 304 29.63 -11.04 -19.16
CA THR A 304 29.19 -9.99 -18.24
C THR A 304 30.04 -9.89 -16.97
N HIS A 305 30.89 -10.90 -16.72
CA HIS A 305 31.75 -11.01 -15.55
C HIS A 305 33.22 -11.30 -15.94
N PRO A 306 33.85 -10.47 -16.81
CA PRO A 306 35.18 -10.73 -17.34
C PRO A 306 36.26 -10.78 -16.25
N GLN A 307 36.01 -10.27 -15.06
CA GLN A 307 36.96 -10.32 -13.95
C GLN A 307 37.26 -11.77 -13.45
N TRP A 308 36.51 -12.77 -13.92
CA TRP A 308 36.71 -14.17 -13.57
C TRP A 308 37.39 -14.99 -14.68
N GLU A 309 37.60 -14.45 -15.88
CA GLU A 309 38.11 -15.16 -17.05
C GLU A 309 39.47 -15.85 -16.79
N ASP A 310 40.39 -15.10 -16.17
CA ASP A 310 41.77 -15.59 -15.91
C ASP A 310 41.93 -16.23 -14.52
N LYS A 311 40.86 -16.37 -13.73
CA LYS A 311 40.96 -16.77 -12.32
C LYS A 311 40.53 -18.19 -12.06
N THR A 312 39.70 -18.76 -12.92
CA THR A 312 39.17 -20.08 -12.70
C THR A 312 38.69 -20.72 -14.00
N GLU A 313 38.95 -22.00 -14.13
CA GLU A 313 38.47 -22.85 -15.24
C GLU A 313 37.31 -23.73 -14.75
N ILE A 314 36.52 -24.20 -15.68
CA ILE A 314 35.43 -25.14 -15.43
C ILE A 314 35.76 -26.47 -16.08
N GLY A 315 35.65 -27.56 -15.29
CA GLY A 315 35.80 -28.92 -15.74
C GLY A 315 34.54 -29.45 -16.47
N ASP A 316 34.64 -30.72 -16.94
CA ASP A 316 33.54 -31.40 -17.60
C ASP A 316 32.56 -32.08 -16.62
N SER A 317 32.60 -31.74 -15.36
CA SER A 317 31.75 -32.29 -14.31
C SER A 317 31.06 -31.15 -13.51
N PHE A 318 30.03 -31.51 -12.74
CA PHE A 318 29.32 -30.55 -11.92
C PHE A 318 30.26 -29.85 -10.95
N GLU A 319 30.22 -28.52 -11.00
CA GLU A 319 30.90 -27.61 -10.07
C GLU A 319 29.94 -26.52 -9.59
N TRP A 320 30.04 -26.11 -8.31
CA TRP A 320 29.20 -25.05 -7.78
C TRP A 320 29.43 -23.69 -8.49
N LYS A 321 30.65 -23.39 -8.94
CA LYS A 321 30.96 -22.18 -9.70
C LYS A 321 30.18 -22.12 -11.02
N TRP A 322 30.09 -23.25 -11.76
CA TRP A 322 29.25 -23.37 -12.94
C TRP A 322 27.76 -23.24 -12.59
N TYR A 323 27.31 -23.91 -11.50
CA TYR A 323 25.92 -23.87 -11.07
C TYR A 323 25.47 -22.43 -10.82
N TYR A 324 26.24 -21.63 -10.08
CA TYR A 324 25.91 -20.23 -9.82
C TYR A 324 26.09 -19.31 -11.02
N ALA A 325 27.00 -19.64 -11.93
CA ALA A 325 27.13 -18.92 -13.19
C ALA A 325 25.85 -18.99 -14.01
N PHE A 326 25.25 -20.19 -14.21
CA PHE A 326 24.01 -20.27 -14.98
C PHE A 326 22.80 -19.70 -14.26
N GLN A 327 22.74 -19.74 -12.92
CA GLN A 327 21.73 -19.02 -12.16
C GLN A 327 21.81 -17.50 -12.40
N GLN A 328 23.02 -16.98 -12.51
CA GLN A 328 23.26 -15.59 -12.85
C GLN A 328 22.85 -15.27 -14.30
N VAL A 329 23.15 -16.14 -15.25
CA VAL A 329 22.72 -16.02 -16.65
C VAL A 329 21.20 -15.99 -16.75
N GLY A 330 20.49 -16.83 -15.96
CA GLY A 330 19.03 -16.80 -15.87
C GLY A 330 18.49 -15.44 -15.46
N ASP A 331 19.10 -14.79 -14.43
CA ASP A 331 18.72 -13.43 -14.02
C ASP A 331 19.01 -12.41 -15.11
N GLN A 332 20.14 -12.51 -15.83
CA GLN A 332 20.51 -11.61 -16.91
C GLN A 332 19.53 -11.66 -18.08
N LYS A 333 19.10 -12.88 -18.47
CA LYS A 333 18.09 -13.06 -19.54
C LYS A 333 16.74 -12.49 -19.16
N ALA A 334 16.37 -12.54 -17.86
CA ALA A 334 15.13 -11.98 -17.35
C ALA A 334 15.22 -10.48 -17.01
N GLU A 335 16.44 -9.89 -16.98
CA GLU A 335 16.66 -8.51 -16.50
C GLU A 335 15.90 -7.47 -17.32
N GLU A 336 15.89 -7.58 -18.65
CA GLU A 336 15.19 -6.65 -19.55
C GLU A 336 13.70 -6.64 -19.25
N LEU A 337 13.07 -7.83 -19.13
CA LEU A 337 11.64 -7.96 -18.81
C LEU A 337 11.32 -7.44 -17.40
N SER A 338 12.17 -7.77 -16.43
CA SER A 338 12.01 -7.32 -15.06
C SER A 338 12.14 -5.79 -14.94
N LYS A 339 13.08 -5.19 -15.66
CA LYS A 339 13.25 -3.73 -15.75
C LYS A 339 12.06 -3.06 -16.46
N ALA A 340 11.59 -3.66 -17.56
CA ALA A 340 10.42 -3.18 -18.28
C ALA A 340 9.16 -3.22 -17.39
N TYR A 341 8.96 -4.32 -16.66
CA TYR A 341 7.85 -4.45 -15.69
C TYR A 341 7.88 -3.35 -14.62
N ARG A 342 9.02 -3.12 -13.97
CA ARG A 342 9.17 -2.06 -12.96
C ARG A 342 8.94 -0.66 -13.54
N THR A 343 9.48 -0.42 -14.73
CA THR A 343 9.31 0.87 -15.43
C THR A 343 7.84 1.11 -15.80
N ALA A 344 7.17 0.08 -16.31
CA ALA A 344 5.74 0.14 -16.62
C ALA A 344 4.90 0.36 -15.36
N THR A 345 5.21 -0.34 -14.26
CA THR A 345 4.52 -0.16 -12.97
C THR A 345 4.66 1.27 -12.44
N LEU A 346 5.85 1.87 -12.53
CA LEU A 346 6.08 3.28 -12.15
C LEU A 346 5.34 4.25 -13.08
N ALA A 347 5.32 3.97 -14.39
CA ALA A 347 4.59 4.79 -15.37
C ALA A 347 3.08 4.73 -15.10
N LYS A 348 2.51 3.53 -14.88
CA LYS A 348 1.11 3.35 -14.46
C LYS A 348 0.81 4.11 -13.18
N ASN A 349 1.69 4.01 -12.18
CA ASN A 349 1.54 4.75 -10.92
C ASN A 349 1.52 6.27 -11.14
N THR A 350 2.39 6.80 -11.98
CA THR A 350 2.45 8.24 -12.32
C THR A 350 1.20 8.71 -13.05
N LEU A 351 0.66 7.90 -13.98
CA LEU A 351 -0.61 8.20 -14.64
C LEU A 351 -1.77 8.16 -13.64
N ALA A 352 -1.80 7.16 -12.75
CA ALA A 352 -2.81 7.08 -11.69
C ALA A 352 -2.78 8.30 -10.76
N GLU A 353 -1.62 8.91 -10.49
CA GLU A 353 -1.52 10.18 -9.77
C GLU A 353 -2.24 11.34 -10.47
N ARG A 354 -2.10 11.40 -11.80
CA ARG A 354 -2.79 12.44 -12.60
C ARG A 354 -4.30 12.22 -12.60
N PHE A 355 -4.75 10.99 -12.80
CA PHE A 355 -6.19 10.65 -12.76
C PHE A 355 -6.79 10.84 -11.36
N ALA A 356 -6.02 10.65 -10.30
CA ALA A 356 -6.48 10.88 -8.94
C ALA A 356 -6.93 12.33 -8.68
N LEU A 357 -6.44 13.31 -9.44
CA LEU A 357 -6.92 14.70 -9.36
C LEU A 357 -8.39 14.84 -9.79
N MET A 358 -8.92 13.91 -10.58
CA MET A 358 -10.32 13.88 -10.99
C MET A 358 -11.23 13.14 -9.99
N SER A 359 -10.64 12.38 -9.06
CA SER A 359 -11.36 11.60 -8.04
C SER A 359 -10.77 11.89 -6.65
N PRO A 360 -11.36 12.82 -5.88
CA PRO A 360 -10.94 13.09 -4.52
C PRO A 360 -10.84 11.86 -3.60
N PRO A 361 -11.71 10.84 -3.70
CA PRO A 361 -11.53 9.58 -2.98
C PRO A 361 -10.23 8.85 -3.36
N MET A 362 -9.94 8.71 -4.66
CA MET A 362 -8.71 8.11 -5.14
C MET A 362 -7.47 8.89 -4.70
N LEU A 363 -7.52 10.22 -4.78
CA LEU A 363 -6.44 11.09 -4.30
C LEU A 363 -6.21 10.91 -2.80
N THR A 364 -7.28 10.87 -2.00
CA THR A 364 -7.22 10.67 -0.55
C THR A 364 -6.57 9.33 -0.20
N GLN A 365 -7.02 8.25 -0.83
CA GLN A 365 -6.46 6.91 -0.64
C GLN A 365 -4.96 6.88 -0.95
N ARG A 366 -4.54 7.45 -2.07
CA ARG A 366 -3.13 7.52 -2.48
C ARG A 366 -2.28 8.34 -1.52
N LEU A 367 -2.75 9.52 -1.11
CA LEU A 367 -2.02 10.36 -0.14
C LEU A 367 -1.84 9.65 1.19
N MET A 368 -2.89 8.98 1.71
CA MET A 368 -2.81 8.24 2.96
C MET A 368 -1.85 7.06 2.84
N SER A 369 -1.90 6.28 1.76
CA SER A 369 -0.97 5.16 1.52
C SER A 369 0.48 5.62 1.35
N SER A 370 0.70 6.77 0.71
CA SER A 370 2.03 7.36 0.58
C SER A 370 2.61 7.82 1.92
N ILE A 371 1.81 8.50 2.76
CA ILE A 371 2.21 8.90 4.11
C ILE A 371 2.49 7.66 4.99
N ALA A 372 1.72 6.60 4.79
CA ALA A 372 1.86 5.34 5.52
C ALA A 372 3.03 4.46 5.03
N GLU A 373 3.70 4.84 3.93
CA GLU A 373 4.74 4.02 3.25
C GLU A 373 4.21 2.63 2.83
N THR A 374 2.96 2.59 2.34
CA THR A 374 2.27 1.37 1.91
C THR A 374 1.83 1.44 0.45
N ASP A 375 2.32 2.42 -0.29
CA ASP A 375 2.04 2.65 -1.70
C ASP A 375 2.89 1.75 -2.63
N THR A 376 2.63 1.79 -3.93
CA THR A 376 3.38 1.07 -4.96
C THR A 376 4.87 1.38 -4.94
N ASN A 377 5.24 2.64 -4.65
CA ASN A 377 6.65 3.03 -4.54
C ASN A 377 7.36 2.33 -3.37
N ALA A 378 6.65 2.11 -2.25
CA ALA A 378 7.20 1.38 -1.11
C ALA A 378 7.41 -0.10 -1.45
N ALA A 379 6.49 -0.73 -2.19
CA ALA A 379 6.64 -2.10 -2.67
C ALA A 379 7.86 -2.24 -3.61
N ILE A 380 7.98 -1.38 -4.61
CA ILE A 380 9.13 -1.39 -5.54
C ILE A 380 10.45 -1.14 -4.79
N ARG A 381 10.49 -0.22 -3.83
CA ARG A 381 11.70 0.00 -3.01
C ARG A 381 12.09 -1.25 -2.22
N TYR A 382 11.12 -2.04 -1.75
CA TYR A 382 11.40 -3.29 -1.07
C TYR A 382 11.98 -4.35 -2.03
N GLU A 383 11.42 -4.52 -3.22
CA GLU A 383 11.97 -5.41 -4.25
C GLU A 383 13.41 -5.04 -4.65
N LEU A 384 13.68 -3.73 -4.80
CA LEU A 384 15.05 -3.26 -5.08
C LEU A 384 16.02 -3.63 -3.95
N LYS A 385 15.60 -3.50 -2.68
CA LYS A 385 16.42 -3.93 -1.54
C LYS A 385 16.68 -5.44 -1.53
N ILE A 386 15.72 -6.25 -1.97
CA ILE A 386 15.94 -7.70 -2.14
C ILE A 386 17.06 -7.95 -3.15
N ARG A 387 17.01 -7.28 -4.32
CA ARG A 387 18.02 -7.42 -5.37
C ARG A 387 19.40 -6.94 -4.91
N GLU A 388 19.46 -5.79 -4.23
CA GLU A 388 20.71 -5.27 -3.65
C GLU A 388 21.32 -6.25 -2.64
N TYR A 389 20.49 -6.81 -1.76
CA TYR A 389 20.93 -7.79 -0.78
C TYR A 389 21.40 -9.08 -1.45
N HIS A 390 20.68 -9.58 -2.44
CA HIS A 390 21.07 -10.74 -3.22
C HIS A 390 22.40 -10.52 -3.97
N LYS A 391 22.59 -9.32 -4.54
CA LYS A 391 23.87 -8.91 -5.12
C LYS A 391 25.00 -8.95 -4.09
N ALA A 392 24.75 -8.48 -2.87
CA ALA A 392 25.74 -8.53 -1.79
C ALA A 392 26.10 -9.98 -1.40
N LEU A 393 25.13 -10.90 -1.40
CA LEU A 393 25.38 -12.33 -1.19
C LEU A 393 26.28 -12.91 -2.29
N ARG A 394 26.03 -12.59 -3.56
CA ARG A 394 26.90 -12.99 -4.68
C ARG A 394 28.30 -12.42 -4.55
N GLN A 395 28.43 -11.14 -4.20
CA GLN A 395 29.72 -10.50 -3.96
C GLN A 395 30.53 -11.13 -2.80
N PHE A 396 29.84 -11.71 -1.83
CA PHE A 396 30.46 -12.45 -0.75
C PHE A 396 30.90 -13.85 -1.17
N TYR A 397 30.01 -14.62 -1.80
CA TYR A 397 30.24 -16.03 -2.10
C TYR A 397 31.11 -16.27 -3.36
N TYR A 398 31.01 -15.44 -4.40
CA TYR A 398 31.74 -15.65 -5.66
C TYR A 398 33.24 -15.65 -5.50
N PRO A 399 33.88 -14.71 -4.77
CA PRO A 399 35.32 -14.74 -4.55
C PRO A 399 35.75 -16.01 -3.82
N LEU A 400 34.97 -16.51 -2.87
CA LEU A 400 35.29 -17.68 -2.09
C LEU A 400 35.22 -18.95 -2.94
N MET A 401 34.23 -19.07 -3.82
CA MET A 401 34.07 -20.22 -4.73
C MET A 401 35.02 -20.18 -5.91
N PHE A 402 35.15 -19.01 -6.58
CA PHE A 402 35.87 -18.90 -7.83
C PHE A 402 37.38 -18.85 -7.63
N ASN A 403 37.87 -18.40 -6.49
CA ASN A 403 39.29 -18.52 -6.11
C ASN A 403 39.59 -19.83 -5.37
N GLU A 404 38.63 -20.76 -5.27
CA GLU A 404 38.78 -22.08 -4.60
C GLU A 404 39.33 -21.95 -3.17
N THR A 405 38.86 -20.95 -2.45
CA THR A 405 39.29 -20.66 -1.07
C THR A 405 38.93 -21.84 -0.15
N GLU A 406 39.84 -22.24 0.73
CA GLU A 406 39.59 -23.28 1.72
C GLU A 406 38.38 -22.95 2.60
N PHE A 407 37.47 -23.90 2.74
CA PHE A 407 36.23 -23.70 3.48
C PHE A 407 36.47 -23.60 4.98
N THR A 408 36.00 -22.48 5.56
CA THR A 408 35.96 -22.29 7.01
C THR A 408 34.62 -21.70 7.46
N LEU A 409 34.14 -22.18 8.60
CA LEU A 409 32.91 -21.61 9.18
C LEU A 409 33.08 -20.18 9.68
N GLU A 410 34.33 -19.81 10.05
CA GLU A 410 34.65 -18.47 10.52
C GLU A 410 34.40 -17.42 9.39
N THR A 411 34.80 -17.72 8.16
CA THR A 411 34.55 -16.87 7.00
C THR A 411 33.06 -16.60 6.81
N LEU A 412 32.20 -17.57 7.08
CA LEU A 412 30.73 -17.41 6.96
C LEU A 412 30.14 -16.47 8.02
N SER A 413 30.88 -16.13 9.08
CA SER A 413 30.46 -15.10 10.05
C SER A 413 30.36 -13.69 9.41
N GLY A 414 31.10 -13.47 8.30
CA GLY A 414 31.06 -12.24 7.48
C GLY A 414 29.89 -12.16 6.51
N LEU A 415 28.98 -13.11 6.48
CA LEU A 415 27.81 -13.09 5.60
C LEU A 415 27.00 -11.78 5.72
N PRO A 416 26.69 -11.13 4.59
CA PRO A 416 25.84 -9.95 4.59
C PRO A 416 24.51 -10.22 5.28
N LYS A 417 24.05 -9.25 6.06
CA LYS A 417 22.71 -9.28 6.69
C LYS A 417 21.78 -8.35 5.91
N PHE A 418 20.54 -8.76 5.78
CA PHE A 418 19.53 -7.88 5.19
C PHE A 418 19.44 -6.58 5.99
N PRO A 419 19.52 -5.39 5.35
CA PRO A 419 19.57 -4.13 6.05
C PRO A 419 18.31 -3.90 6.88
N ASN A 420 18.48 -3.97 8.20
CA ASN A 420 17.43 -3.71 9.16
C ASN A 420 17.36 -2.18 9.37
N LYS A 421 16.38 -1.52 8.79
CA LYS A 421 16.06 -0.18 9.23
C LYS A 421 15.42 -0.32 10.61
N LYS A 422 16.17 -0.08 11.68
CA LYS A 422 15.57 0.05 13.01
C LYS A 422 14.45 1.09 12.90
N ILE A 423 13.24 0.65 13.23
CA ILE A 423 12.05 1.49 13.35
C ILE A 423 12.25 2.48 14.49
#